data_b92849b9886c0d75d673b6950e2f2aad
#
_entry.id   b92849b9886c0d75d673b6950e2f2aad
#
_cell.length_a   1.000
_cell.length_b   1.000
_cell.length_c   1.000
_cell.angle_alpha   90.00
_cell.angle_beta   90.00
_cell.angle_gamma   90.00
#
_symmetry.space_group_name_H-M   'P 1'
#
loop_
_entity.id
_entity.type
_entity.pdbx_description
1 polymer ?
#
loop_
_entity_poly.entity_id
_entity_poly.type
_entity_poly.pdbx_seq_one_letter_code
_entity_poly.pdbx_strand_id
1 'polypeptide(L)'
;AAVRNIIQNAFLEKTASEWEYIFGVAQVPCIAHKSTQEWKSTSHVKESGLFLNNTLSPLVWHRSIRTCTTDFSSQTFENVRVLDMSNVIAGPTIGTMLARMGCTVTKLDPVKPCYGPSITVIYGVVVNIGKESVLVDVNTERGRQLFEAMLKTYDVLIVNNTSASLERLGFTPAYFENINPNLIIVQFDAWGGYLEGGNYKNFVGYDDNVQAGIGIMERFGGGIKAV
;
A
#
# COMPACT_ATOMS: atom_id res chain seq x y z
N ALA A 1 -14.10 9.61 29.85
CA ALA A 1 -15.40 10.26 29.57
C ALA A 1 -15.21 11.65 28.93
N ALA A 2 -14.44 12.57 29.51
CA ALA A 2 -14.32 13.96 29.01
C ALA A 2 -13.77 14.04 27.56
N VAL A 3 -12.68 13.34 27.25
CA VAL A 3 -12.08 13.36 25.89
C VAL A 3 -13.06 12.79 24.84
N ARG A 4 -13.76 11.71 25.17
CA ARG A 4 -14.77 11.14 24.27
C ARG A 4 -15.86 12.14 23.94
N ASN A 5 -16.38 12.87 24.92
CA ASN A 5 -17.44 13.86 24.68
C ASN A 5 -16.95 15.04 23.82
N ILE A 6 -15.69 15.49 24.02
CA ILE A 6 -15.09 16.53 23.19
C ILE A 6 -15.02 16.09 21.73
N ILE A 7 -14.50 14.89 21.49
CA ILE A 7 -14.40 14.32 20.13
C ILE A 7 -15.78 14.15 19.52
N GLN A 8 -16.74 13.57 20.27
CA GLN A 8 -18.09 13.37 19.79
C GLN A 8 -18.78 14.69 19.39
N ASN A 9 -18.64 15.73 20.21
CA ASN A 9 -19.21 17.04 19.89
C ASN A 9 -18.55 17.66 18.66
N ALA A 10 -17.22 17.56 18.52
CA ALA A 10 -16.52 18.05 17.35
C ALA A 10 -16.99 17.35 16.07
N PHE A 11 -17.20 16.01 16.10
CA PHE A 11 -17.69 15.29 14.93
C PHE A 11 -19.13 15.61 14.53
N LEU A 12 -19.93 16.20 15.43
CA LEU A 12 -21.28 16.68 15.10
C LEU A 12 -21.31 17.98 14.29
N GLU A 13 -20.18 18.68 14.18
CA GLU A 13 -20.09 19.96 13.46
C GLU A 13 -20.13 19.82 11.94
N LYS A 14 -19.84 18.64 11.42
CA LYS A 14 -19.76 18.37 9.99
C LYS A 14 -20.31 16.98 9.66
N THR A 15 -20.67 16.80 8.38
CA THR A 15 -21.08 15.49 7.86
C THR A 15 -19.89 14.52 7.80
N ALA A 16 -20.20 13.22 7.77
CA ALA A 16 -19.19 12.18 7.63
C ALA A 16 -18.33 12.35 6.37
N SER A 17 -18.93 12.79 5.26
CA SER A 17 -18.20 13.04 4.01
C SER A 17 -17.27 14.26 4.09
N GLU A 18 -17.66 15.30 4.80
CA GLU A 18 -16.79 16.47 5.03
C GLU A 18 -15.59 16.09 5.89
N TRP A 19 -15.80 15.33 6.96
CA TRP A 19 -14.71 14.82 7.79
C TRP A 19 -13.79 13.88 7.02
N GLU A 20 -14.34 12.97 6.22
CA GLU A 20 -13.57 12.08 5.34
C GLU A 20 -12.63 12.88 4.44
N TYR A 21 -13.12 13.95 3.81
CA TYR A 21 -12.30 14.80 2.95
C TYR A 21 -11.22 15.57 3.72
N ILE A 22 -11.58 16.19 4.84
CA ILE A 22 -10.66 16.97 5.66
C ILE A 22 -9.50 16.11 6.16
N PHE A 23 -9.80 14.95 6.71
CA PHE A 23 -8.79 14.03 7.21
C PHE A 23 -7.97 13.38 6.08
N GLY A 24 -8.62 13.04 4.97
CA GLY A 24 -7.93 12.48 3.81
C GLY A 24 -6.87 13.43 3.24
N VAL A 25 -7.21 14.71 3.09
CA VAL A 25 -6.25 15.74 2.66
C VAL A 25 -5.12 15.93 3.68
N ALA A 26 -5.46 15.85 4.97
CA ALA A 26 -4.48 15.93 6.05
C ALA A 26 -3.63 14.67 6.23
N GLN A 27 -3.83 13.64 5.40
CA GLN A 27 -3.14 12.33 5.49
C GLN A 27 -3.39 11.63 6.83
N VAL A 28 -4.56 11.84 7.40
CA VAL A 28 -5.04 11.13 8.58
C VAL A 28 -6.03 10.05 8.14
N PRO A 29 -5.82 8.79 8.50
CA PRO A 29 -6.72 7.70 8.13
C PRO A 29 -8.13 7.95 8.67
N CYS A 30 -9.06 8.24 7.80
CA CYS A 30 -10.46 8.45 8.12
C CYS A 30 -11.31 8.18 6.90
N ILE A 31 -12.43 7.49 7.08
CA ILE A 31 -13.38 7.19 6.03
C ILE A 31 -14.79 7.22 6.61
N ALA A 32 -15.74 7.72 5.83
CA ALA A 32 -17.15 7.60 6.18
C ALA A 32 -17.56 6.13 6.08
N HIS A 33 -18.26 5.64 7.09
CA HIS A 33 -18.83 4.30 7.05
C HIS A 33 -19.89 4.21 5.94
N LYS A 34 -19.79 3.18 5.11
CA LYS A 34 -20.66 2.98 3.94
C LYS A 34 -21.15 1.54 3.87
N SER A 35 -22.29 1.35 3.23
CA SER A 35 -22.68 0.05 2.69
C SER A 35 -21.86 -0.25 1.42
N THR A 36 -21.80 -1.52 1.03
CA THR A 36 -21.15 -1.91 -0.24
C THR A 36 -21.82 -1.24 -1.45
N GLN A 37 -23.14 -0.99 -1.40
CA GLN A 37 -23.85 -0.32 -2.48
C GLN A 37 -23.48 1.16 -2.57
N GLU A 38 -23.36 1.86 -1.45
CA GLU A 38 -22.90 3.24 -1.40
C GLU A 38 -21.46 3.35 -1.88
N TRP A 39 -20.58 2.44 -1.44
CA TRP A 39 -19.20 2.38 -1.93
C TRP A 39 -19.13 2.25 -3.45
N LYS A 40 -19.85 1.30 -4.05
CA LYS A 40 -19.91 1.12 -5.50
C LYS A 40 -20.41 2.34 -6.26
N SER A 41 -21.18 3.19 -5.62
CA SER A 41 -21.76 4.41 -6.19
C SER A 41 -20.82 5.61 -6.14
N THR A 42 -19.72 5.53 -5.38
CA THR A 42 -18.77 6.66 -5.21
C THR A 42 -18.10 7.02 -6.54
N SER A 43 -17.69 8.28 -6.66
CA SER A 43 -16.88 8.76 -7.79
C SER A 43 -15.55 8.00 -7.84
N HIS A 44 -14.95 7.74 -6.68
CA HIS A 44 -13.70 7.00 -6.58
C HIS A 44 -13.78 5.63 -7.28
N VAL A 45 -14.79 4.83 -6.99
CA VAL A 45 -14.96 3.50 -7.61
C VAL A 45 -15.15 3.59 -9.11
N LYS A 46 -15.92 4.59 -9.57
CA LYS A 46 -16.18 4.80 -11.01
C LYS A 46 -14.93 5.24 -11.77
N GLU A 47 -14.10 6.06 -11.15
CA GLU A 47 -12.92 6.69 -11.77
C GLU A 47 -11.65 5.86 -11.59
N SER A 48 -11.56 5.05 -10.54
CA SER A 48 -10.37 4.23 -10.25
C SER A 48 -10.24 2.96 -11.10
N GLY A 49 -11.32 2.57 -11.79
CA GLY A 49 -11.33 1.33 -12.57
C GLY A 49 -11.25 0.06 -11.74
N LEU A 50 -11.59 0.12 -10.46
CA LEU A 50 -11.64 -1.05 -9.56
C LEU A 50 -12.59 -2.13 -10.04
N PHE A 51 -13.65 -1.75 -10.75
CA PHE A 51 -14.60 -2.69 -11.32
C PHE A 51 -14.56 -2.66 -12.86
N LEU A 52 -14.25 -3.79 -13.46
CA LEU A 52 -14.36 -4.04 -14.88
C LEU A 52 -15.57 -4.95 -15.12
N ASN A 53 -16.56 -4.49 -15.90
CA ASN A 53 -17.80 -5.24 -16.17
C ASN A 53 -18.49 -5.79 -14.91
N ASN A 54 -18.62 -4.98 -13.88
CA ASN A 54 -19.16 -5.35 -12.55
C ASN A 54 -18.33 -6.40 -11.77
N THR A 55 -17.17 -6.77 -12.26
CA THR A 55 -16.25 -7.67 -11.56
C THR A 55 -15.11 -6.85 -10.95
N LEU A 56 -14.84 -7.09 -9.67
CA LEU A 56 -13.70 -6.48 -9.00
C LEU A 56 -12.40 -6.95 -9.67
N SER A 57 -11.59 -6.00 -10.11
CA SER A 57 -10.25 -6.26 -10.65
C SER A 57 -9.21 -5.90 -9.58
N PRO A 58 -8.78 -6.84 -8.73
CA PRO A 58 -7.84 -6.56 -7.66
C PRO A 58 -6.41 -6.34 -8.13
N LEU A 59 -6.12 -6.71 -9.38
CA LEU A 59 -4.80 -6.56 -9.99
C LEU A 59 -4.94 -5.77 -11.28
N VAL A 60 -4.18 -4.71 -11.37
CA VAL A 60 -4.05 -3.93 -12.60
C VAL A 60 -2.59 -4.00 -13.04
N TRP A 61 -2.39 -4.45 -14.27
CA TRP A 61 -1.08 -4.52 -14.87
C TRP A 61 -0.84 -3.30 -15.73
N HIS A 62 0.14 -2.48 -15.36
CA HIS A 62 0.70 -1.49 -16.26
C HIS A 62 1.91 -2.08 -16.92
N ARG A 63 1.77 -2.27 -18.19
CA ARG A 63 2.79 -2.89 -18.97
C ARG A 63 3.50 -1.88 -19.85
N SER A 64 4.79 -1.74 -19.68
CA SER A 64 5.68 -1.60 -20.83
C SER A 64 5.79 -3.00 -21.46
N ILE A 65 5.51 -3.10 -22.75
CA ILE A 65 5.60 -4.38 -23.49
C ILE A 65 7.08 -4.74 -23.59
N ARG A 66 7.54 -5.63 -22.72
CA ARG A 66 8.86 -6.23 -22.84
C ARG A 66 8.69 -7.71 -23.00
N THR A 67 9.35 -8.24 -23.98
CA THR A 67 9.50 -9.68 -24.14
C THR A 67 10.31 -10.17 -22.95
N CYS A 68 9.65 -10.84 -22.01
CA CYS A 68 10.33 -11.60 -20.98
C CYS A 68 11.00 -12.79 -21.67
N THR A 69 12.32 -12.80 -21.67
CA THR A 69 13.11 -13.94 -22.16
C THR A 69 13.41 -14.95 -21.04
N THR A 70 12.71 -14.86 -19.93
CA THR A 70 12.92 -15.74 -18.79
C THR A 70 12.45 -17.15 -19.16
N ASP A 71 13.33 -18.10 -19.08
CA ASP A 71 13.01 -19.51 -19.18
C ASP A 71 12.24 -19.95 -17.92
N PHE A 72 10.94 -20.18 -18.06
CA PHE A 72 10.07 -20.67 -16.99
C PHE A 72 10.19 -22.20 -16.80
N SER A 73 11.25 -22.82 -17.27
CA SER A 73 11.45 -24.28 -17.13
C SER A 73 11.73 -24.70 -15.67
N SER A 74 12.15 -23.79 -14.78
CA SER A 74 12.28 -24.07 -13.35
C SER A 74 10.99 -23.77 -12.63
N GLN A 75 10.44 -24.72 -11.92
CA GLN A 75 9.23 -24.54 -11.08
C GLN A 75 9.54 -23.86 -9.73
N THR A 76 10.74 -23.34 -9.52
CA THR A 76 11.18 -22.68 -8.28
C THR A 76 11.49 -21.21 -8.50
N PHE A 77 11.25 -20.41 -7.48
CA PHE A 77 11.56 -18.97 -7.48
C PHE A 77 12.91 -18.65 -6.83
N GLU A 78 13.81 -19.64 -6.71
CA GLU A 78 15.09 -19.51 -5.99
C GLU A 78 16.02 -18.44 -6.54
N ASN A 79 15.90 -18.12 -7.83
CA ASN A 79 16.73 -17.08 -8.47
C ASN A 79 16.05 -15.69 -8.47
N VAL A 80 14.84 -15.58 -7.97
CA VAL A 80 14.12 -14.29 -7.92
C VAL A 80 14.52 -13.51 -6.68
N ARG A 81 15.01 -12.30 -6.89
CA ARG A 81 15.42 -11.38 -5.83
C ARG A 81 14.38 -10.29 -5.64
N VAL A 82 13.87 -10.18 -4.43
CA VAL A 82 12.79 -9.25 -4.06
C VAL A 82 13.29 -8.22 -3.06
N LEU A 83 13.14 -6.95 -3.38
CA LEU A 83 13.37 -5.84 -2.47
C LEU A 83 12.02 -5.40 -1.88
N ASP A 84 11.84 -5.60 -0.57
CA ASP A 84 10.61 -5.24 0.14
C ASP A 84 10.80 -3.94 0.92
N MET A 85 10.34 -2.83 0.36
CA MET A 85 10.35 -1.50 0.98
C MET A 85 9.00 -1.14 1.64
N SER A 86 8.11 -2.11 1.72
CA SER A 86 6.77 -1.89 2.28
C SER A 86 6.75 -1.92 3.81
N ASN A 87 5.69 -1.41 4.41
CA ASN A 87 5.59 -1.23 5.85
C ASN A 87 4.31 -1.85 6.43
N VAL A 88 4.27 -2.00 7.73
CA VAL A 88 3.18 -2.51 8.58
C VAL A 88 2.92 -3.99 8.33
N ILE A 89 1.85 -4.41 7.66
CA ILE A 89 1.44 -5.82 7.53
C ILE A 89 1.27 -6.23 6.07
N ALA A 90 0.41 -5.57 5.33
CA ALA A 90 -0.08 -6.04 4.03
C ALA A 90 1.04 -6.18 2.99
N GLY A 91 1.82 -5.13 2.78
CA GLY A 91 2.99 -5.19 1.88
C GLY A 91 4.03 -6.21 2.32
N PRO A 92 4.51 -6.16 3.59
CA PRO A 92 5.47 -7.14 4.07
C PRO A 92 4.98 -8.59 3.99
N THR A 93 3.68 -8.85 4.11
CA THR A 93 3.10 -10.19 3.92
C THR A 93 3.35 -10.71 2.49
N ILE A 94 3.27 -9.86 1.48
CA ILE A 94 3.60 -10.24 0.08
C ILE A 94 5.04 -10.73 0.02
N GLY A 95 5.99 -9.97 0.57
CA GLY A 95 7.40 -10.39 0.63
C GLY A 95 7.61 -11.71 1.38
N THR A 96 6.91 -11.92 2.51
CA THR A 96 7.00 -13.19 3.26
C THR A 96 6.43 -14.37 2.45
N MET A 97 5.36 -14.17 1.71
CA MET A 97 4.83 -15.22 0.84
C MET A 97 5.82 -15.57 -0.27
N LEU A 98 6.46 -14.58 -0.89
CA LEU A 98 7.49 -14.82 -1.89
C LEU A 98 8.71 -15.53 -1.29
N ALA A 99 9.15 -15.17 -0.08
CA ALA A 99 10.22 -15.89 0.62
C ALA A 99 9.86 -17.37 0.88
N ARG A 100 8.61 -17.65 1.27
CA ARG A 100 8.12 -19.04 1.42
C ARG A 100 8.05 -19.83 0.11
N MET A 101 7.95 -19.11 -1.01
CA MET A 101 7.98 -19.72 -2.35
C MET A 101 9.41 -19.93 -2.88
N GLY A 102 10.43 -19.53 -2.12
CA GLY A 102 11.85 -19.72 -2.45
C GLY A 102 12.58 -18.47 -2.94
N CYS A 103 11.91 -17.30 -3.05
CA CYS A 103 12.60 -16.07 -3.42
C CYS A 103 13.60 -15.63 -2.34
N THR A 104 14.70 -15.00 -2.75
CA THR A 104 15.55 -14.24 -1.85
C THR A 104 14.94 -12.86 -1.62
N VAL A 105 14.44 -12.62 -0.42
CA VAL A 105 13.75 -11.37 -0.07
C VAL A 105 14.59 -10.54 0.89
N THR A 106 14.90 -9.31 0.53
CA THR A 106 15.57 -8.34 1.40
C THR A 106 14.57 -7.25 1.81
N LYS A 107 14.33 -7.15 3.12
CA LYS A 107 13.54 -6.07 3.71
C LYS A 107 14.40 -4.82 3.84
N LEU A 108 13.98 -3.74 3.20
CA LEU A 108 14.60 -2.44 3.33
C LEU A 108 13.76 -1.54 4.24
N ASP A 109 14.31 -1.20 5.38
CA ASP A 109 13.69 -0.29 6.34
C ASP A 109 14.44 1.04 6.43
N PRO A 110 13.75 2.15 6.77
CA PRO A 110 14.41 3.42 7.06
C PRO A 110 15.22 3.31 8.36
N VAL A 111 16.33 4.04 8.43
CA VAL A 111 17.20 4.09 9.62
C VAL A 111 16.43 4.59 10.85
N LYS A 112 15.49 5.52 10.64
CA LYS A 112 14.57 5.98 11.70
C LYS A 112 13.25 5.27 11.58
N PRO A 113 12.78 4.56 12.61
CA PRO A 113 11.48 3.89 12.58
C PRO A 113 10.34 4.87 12.25
N CYS A 114 9.49 4.51 11.29
CA CYS A 114 8.31 5.30 10.93
C CYS A 114 7.11 5.03 11.85
N TYR A 115 7.14 3.94 12.60
CA TYR A 115 6.04 3.46 13.43
C TYR A 115 6.48 3.24 14.87
N GLY A 116 5.52 3.26 15.79
CA GLY A 116 5.79 2.98 17.21
C GLY A 116 6.34 1.56 17.43
N PRO A 117 7.17 1.36 18.47
CA PRO A 117 7.82 0.07 18.74
C PRO A 117 6.85 -1.11 18.84
N SER A 118 5.65 -0.91 19.37
CA SER A 118 4.62 -1.95 19.49
C SER A 118 4.19 -2.51 18.14
N ILE A 119 3.97 -1.65 17.15
CA ILE A 119 3.58 -2.08 15.79
C ILE A 119 4.75 -2.80 15.12
N THR A 120 5.96 -2.26 15.23
CA THR A 120 7.16 -2.85 14.63
C THR A 120 7.47 -4.23 15.21
N VAL A 121 7.37 -4.40 16.53
CA VAL A 121 7.70 -5.67 17.19
C VAL A 121 6.61 -6.71 16.98
N ILE A 122 5.33 -6.35 17.16
CA ILE A 122 4.24 -7.33 17.11
C ILE A 122 4.05 -7.86 15.69
N TYR A 123 3.95 -6.98 14.71
CA TYR A 123 3.72 -7.38 13.31
C TYR A 123 5.01 -7.67 12.56
N GLY A 124 6.08 -6.91 12.83
CA GLY A 124 7.35 -7.04 12.13
C GLY A 124 7.97 -8.41 12.22
N VAL A 125 7.87 -9.08 13.37
CA VAL A 125 8.40 -10.44 13.54
C VAL A 125 7.69 -11.43 12.64
N VAL A 126 6.36 -11.39 12.59
CA VAL A 126 5.55 -12.39 11.83
C VAL A 126 5.67 -12.17 10.33
N VAL A 127 5.59 -10.91 9.87
CA VAL A 127 5.53 -10.59 8.44
C VAL A 127 6.90 -10.41 7.78
N ASN A 128 8.00 -10.69 8.52
CA ASN A 128 9.35 -10.62 7.97
C ASN A 128 10.16 -11.92 8.15
N ILE A 129 9.50 -13.01 8.55
CA ILE A 129 10.14 -14.32 8.67
C ILE A 129 10.69 -14.75 7.30
N GLY A 130 11.97 -15.15 7.28
CA GLY A 130 12.64 -15.66 6.09
C GLY A 130 13.22 -14.56 5.18
N LYS A 131 13.20 -13.29 5.60
CA LYS A 131 13.81 -12.18 4.87
C LYS A 131 15.18 -11.82 5.44
N GLU A 132 16.05 -11.35 4.58
CA GLU A 132 17.21 -10.55 4.95
C GLU A 132 16.75 -9.13 5.33
N SER A 133 17.57 -8.37 6.04
CA SER A 133 17.22 -7.00 6.46
C SER A 133 18.36 -6.03 6.23
N VAL A 134 18.01 -4.83 5.73
CA VAL A 134 18.95 -3.73 5.56
C VAL A 134 18.29 -2.41 5.95
N LEU A 135 19.04 -1.52 6.59
CA LEU A 135 18.61 -0.17 6.92
C LEU A 135 19.23 0.82 5.94
N VAL A 136 18.40 1.57 5.22
CA VAL A 136 18.86 2.56 4.24
C VAL A 136 18.05 3.85 4.38
N ASP A 137 18.75 4.98 4.57
CA ASP A 137 18.12 6.29 4.48
C ASP A 137 18.18 6.81 3.04
N VAL A 138 17.15 6.56 2.28
CA VAL A 138 17.02 6.97 0.87
C VAL A 138 16.94 8.50 0.68
N ASN A 139 16.84 9.28 1.75
CA ASN A 139 16.88 10.75 1.68
C ASN A 139 18.30 11.29 1.66
N THR A 140 19.30 10.48 2.02
CA THR A 140 20.71 10.85 1.91
C THR A 140 21.26 10.46 0.53
N GLU A 141 22.24 11.23 0.03
CA GLU A 141 22.90 10.94 -1.23
C GLU A 141 23.48 9.51 -1.27
N ARG A 142 24.20 9.14 -0.21
CA ARG A 142 24.79 7.80 -0.09
C ARG A 142 23.74 6.69 -0.02
N GLY A 143 22.63 6.92 0.72
CA GLY A 143 21.55 5.94 0.82
C GLY A 143 20.84 5.77 -0.52
N ARG A 144 20.64 6.85 -1.27
CA ARG A 144 20.05 6.79 -2.61
C ARG A 144 20.95 6.03 -3.59
N GLN A 145 22.25 6.31 -3.60
CA GLN A 145 23.21 5.57 -4.43
C GLN A 145 23.20 4.07 -4.11
N LEU A 146 23.14 3.70 -2.82
CA LEU A 146 23.03 2.31 -2.41
C LEU A 146 21.71 1.69 -2.89
N PHE A 147 20.59 2.39 -2.68
CA PHE A 147 19.27 1.94 -3.15
C PHE A 147 19.23 1.70 -4.66
N GLU A 148 19.79 2.62 -5.45
CA GLU A 148 19.89 2.47 -6.90
C GLU A 148 20.79 1.29 -7.31
N ALA A 149 21.90 1.08 -6.60
CA ALA A 149 22.76 -0.08 -6.83
C ALA A 149 22.03 -1.40 -6.52
N MET A 150 21.20 -1.43 -5.47
CA MET A 150 20.34 -2.58 -5.16
C MET A 150 19.31 -2.80 -6.27
N LEU A 151 18.57 -1.78 -6.69
CA LEU A 151 17.53 -1.91 -7.73
C LEU A 151 18.05 -2.54 -9.03
N LYS A 152 19.32 -2.30 -9.39
CA LYS A 152 19.95 -2.92 -10.58
C LYS A 152 20.07 -4.44 -10.49
N THR A 153 20.02 -5.00 -9.30
CA THR A 153 20.28 -6.42 -9.05
C THR A 153 19.07 -7.16 -8.50
N TYR A 154 17.91 -6.49 -8.38
CA TYR A 154 16.66 -7.09 -7.92
C TYR A 154 15.68 -7.19 -9.09
N ASP A 155 14.80 -8.21 -9.01
CA ASP A 155 13.78 -8.49 -10.02
C ASP A 155 12.43 -7.86 -9.65
N VAL A 156 12.16 -7.76 -8.35
CA VAL A 156 10.88 -7.27 -7.83
C VAL A 156 11.12 -6.23 -6.75
N LEU A 157 10.38 -5.13 -6.80
CA LEU A 157 10.27 -4.14 -5.74
C LEU A 157 8.85 -4.12 -5.20
N ILE A 158 8.68 -4.25 -3.88
CA ILE A 158 7.39 -4.14 -3.20
C ILE A 158 7.34 -2.82 -2.44
N VAL A 159 6.31 -2.02 -2.68
CA VAL A 159 6.05 -0.76 -1.98
C VAL A 159 4.58 -0.66 -1.58
N ASN A 160 4.29 -0.01 -0.46
CA ASN A 160 2.92 0.31 -0.05
C ASN A 160 2.74 1.79 0.34
N ASN A 161 3.60 2.64 -0.16
CA ASN A 161 3.46 4.08 -0.06
C ASN A 161 2.40 4.59 -1.05
N THR A 162 1.71 5.67 -0.70
CA THR A 162 0.85 6.37 -1.67
C THR A 162 1.67 6.92 -2.83
N SER A 163 1.07 7.04 -4.01
CA SER A 163 1.75 7.59 -5.20
C SER A 163 2.34 8.98 -4.92
N ALA A 164 1.60 9.86 -4.24
CA ALA A 164 2.11 11.17 -3.85
C ALA A 164 3.32 11.10 -2.90
N SER A 165 3.43 10.06 -2.06
CA SER A 165 4.59 9.86 -1.20
C SER A 165 5.81 9.40 -1.99
N LEU A 166 5.63 8.50 -2.95
CA LEU A 166 6.71 8.07 -3.86
C LEU A 166 7.19 9.21 -4.74
N GLU A 167 6.29 10.01 -5.29
CA GLU A 167 6.62 11.19 -6.10
C GLU A 167 7.45 12.23 -5.32
N ARG A 168 7.13 12.47 -4.05
CA ARG A 168 7.94 13.37 -3.18
C ARG A 168 9.36 12.87 -2.96
N LEU A 169 9.57 11.56 -3.00
CA LEU A 169 10.89 10.95 -2.96
C LEU A 169 11.58 10.94 -4.33
N GLY A 170 10.89 11.35 -5.39
CA GLY A 170 11.36 11.26 -6.77
C GLY A 170 11.27 9.83 -7.33
N PHE A 171 10.56 8.93 -6.69
CA PHE A 171 10.38 7.53 -7.07
C PHE A 171 9.21 7.38 -8.05
N THR A 172 9.37 7.97 -9.21
CA THR A 172 8.39 7.88 -10.31
C THR A 172 8.57 6.58 -11.10
N PRO A 173 7.58 6.14 -11.88
CA PRO A 173 7.76 5.01 -12.80
C PRO A 173 8.97 5.18 -13.74
N ALA A 174 9.17 6.38 -14.27
CA ALA A 174 10.32 6.70 -15.13
C ALA A 174 11.66 6.59 -14.38
N TYR A 175 11.72 6.97 -13.10
CA TYR A 175 12.92 6.81 -12.28
C TYR A 175 13.32 5.33 -12.18
N PHE A 176 12.39 4.46 -11.87
CA PHE A 176 12.67 3.03 -11.76
C PHE A 176 13.03 2.41 -13.11
N GLU A 177 12.33 2.80 -14.17
CA GLU A 177 12.56 2.32 -15.52
C GLU A 177 13.98 2.69 -16.03
N ASN A 178 14.47 3.88 -15.70
CA ASN A 178 15.82 4.30 -16.04
C ASN A 178 16.91 3.51 -15.30
N ILE A 179 16.63 3.03 -14.08
CA ILE A 179 17.61 2.28 -13.28
C ILE A 179 17.60 0.81 -13.67
N ASN A 180 16.44 0.20 -13.69
CA ASN A 180 16.25 -1.21 -14.05
C ASN A 180 14.97 -1.40 -14.85
N PRO A 181 15.08 -1.40 -16.16
CA PRO A 181 13.93 -1.54 -17.03
C PRO A 181 13.20 -2.90 -16.92
N ASN A 182 13.79 -3.89 -16.29
CA ASN A 182 13.19 -5.22 -16.08
C ASN A 182 12.54 -5.38 -14.68
N LEU A 183 12.66 -4.35 -13.83
CA LEU A 183 12.13 -4.41 -12.48
C LEU A 183 10.59 -4.50 -12.49
N ILE A 184 10.06 -5.48 -11.79
CA ILE A 184 8.63 -5.61 -11.53
C ILE A 184 8.32 -4.82 -10.27
N ILE A 185 7.48 -3.79 -10.38
CA ILE A 185 7.06 -2.98 -9.23
C ILE A 185 5.68 -3.44 -8.79
N VAL A 186 5.60 -3.90 -7.55
CA VAL A 186 4.34 -4.24 -6.88
C VAL A 186 4.00 -3.11 -5.93
N GLN A 187 3.10 -2.24 -6.34
CA GLN A 187 2.55 -1.21 -5.46
C GLN A 187 1.25 -1.71 -4.85
N PHE A 188 1.17 -1.68 -3.53
CA PHE A 188 -0.02 -2.04 -2.76
C PHE A 188 -0.50 -0.82 -1.98
N ASP A 189 -1.66 -0.31 -2.29
CA ASP A 189 -2.30 0.77 -1.57
C ASP A 189 -3.68 0.40 -1.03
N ALA A 190 -4.26 1.25 -0.20
CA ALA A 190 -5.53 0.97 0.45
C ALA A 190 -6.74 1.14 -0.49
N TRP A 191 -6.64 1.99 -1.51
CA TRP A 191 -7.80 2.48 -2.26
C TRP A 191 -7.77 2.19 -3.75
N GLY A 192 -6.75 1.48 -4.23
CA GLY A 192 -6.63 1.13 -5.65
C GLY A 192 -6.37 2.34 -6.54
N GLY A 193 -5.51 3.27 -6.11
CA GLY A 193 -5.24 4.54 -6.77
C GLY A 193 -4.49 4.47 -8.09
N TYR A 194 -4.36 3.29 -8.65
CA TYR A 194 -3.49 3.04 -9.77
C TYR A 194 -3.98 3.61 -11.13
N LEU A 195 -5.28 3.68 -11.37
CA LEU A 195 -5.84 4.21 -12.63
C LEU A 195 -5.95 5.73 -12.66
N GLU A 196 -5.14 6.42 -11.84
CA GLU A 196 -5.07 7.88 -11.78
C GLU A 196 -6.38 8.59 -11.43
N GLY A 197 -7.45 7.83 -11.21
CA GLY A 197 -8.78 8.33 -10.92
C GLY A 197 -9.18 8.20 -9.45
N GLY A 198 -10.19 8.97 -9.09
CA GLY A 198 -10.87 8.88 -7.82
C GLY A 198 -10.25 9.70 -6.69
N ASN A 199 -11.13 10.21 -5.84
CA ASN A 199 -10.80 11.16 -4.78
C ASN A 199 -10.03 10.56 -3.60
N TYR A 200 -9.98 9.22 -3.44
CA TYR A 200 -9.20 8.56 -2.38
C TYR A 200 -7.79 8.15 -2.80
N LYS A 201 -7.41 8.37 -4.05
CA LYS A 201 -6.12 7.98 -4.64
C LYS A 201 -4.90 8.20 -3.72
N ASN A 202 -4.87 9.31 -2.99
CA ASN A 202 -3.77 9.67 -2.11
C ASN A 202 -4.13 9.61 -0.62
N PHE A 203 -5.30 9.09 -0.26
CA PHE A 203 -5.70 8.97 1.14
C PHE A 203 -4.98 7.79 1.78
N VAL A 204 -4.51 8.00 3.00
CA VAL A 204 -3.96 6.92 3.82
C VAL A 204 -5.12 6.08 4.34
N GLY A 205 -4.96 4.76 4.32
CA GLY A 205 -5.96 3.82 4.85
C GLY A 205 -5.30 2.59 5.42
N TYR A 206 -5.92 2.08 6.47
CA TYR A 206 -5.60 0.81 7.07
C TYR A 206 -6.77 -0.16 6.90
N ASP A 207 -6.60 -1.40 7.33
CA ASP A 207 -7.60 -2.45 7.20
C ASP A 207 -8.99 -2.05 7.71
N ASP A 208 -9.08 -1.48 8.91
CA ASP A 208 -10.32 -1.00 9.52
C ASP A 208 -10.98 0.14 8.72
N ASN A 209 -10.20 1.06 8.16
CA ASN A 209 -10.73 2.10 7.28
C ASN A 209 -11.31 1.49 6.00
N VAL A 210 -10.60 0.55 5.39
CA VAL A 210 -11.09 -0.12 4.18
C VAL A 210 -12.36 -0.91 4.49
N GLN A 211 -12.39 -1.67 5.58
CA GLN A 211 -13.58 -2.42 5.99
C GLN A 211 -14.81 -1.52 6.22
N ALA A 212 -14.61 -0.33 6.84
CA ALA A 212 -15.67 0.65 7.01
C ALA A 212 -16.14 1.23 5.67
N GLY A 213 -15.21 1.61 4.80
CA GLY A 213 -15.51 2.26 3.53
C GLY A 213 -16.20 1.36 2.50
N ILE A 214 -15.87 0.07 2.45
CA ILE A 214 -16.39 -0.87 1.44
C ILE A 214 -17.62 -1.67 1.90
N GLY A 215 -18.08 -1.45 3.15
CA GLY A 215 -19.29 -2.05 3.70
C GLY A 215 -19.11 -3.40 4.42
N ILE A 216 -17.87 -3.83 4.66
CA ILE A 216 -17.62 -5.06 5.43
C ILE A 216 -18.09 -4.88 6.88
N MET A 217 -17.76 -3.74 7.50
CA MET A 217 -18.19 -3.45 8.87
C MET A 217 -19.72 -3.39 8.99
N GLU A 218 -20.41 -2.81 8.02
CA GLU A 218 -21.88 -2.82 8.01
C GLU A 218 -22.43 -4.24 7.96
N ARG A 219 -21.92 -5.03 7.01
CA ARG A 219 -22.47 -6.37 6.73
C ARG A 219 -22.23 -7.36 7.87
N PHE A 220 -21.06 -7.33 8.49
CA PHE A 220 -20.67 -8.29 9.52
C PHE A 220 -20.72 -7.72 10.93
N GLY A 221 -20.74 -6.41 11.10
CA GLY A 221 -20.85 -5.72 12.39
C GLY A 221 -22.29 -5.51 12.90
N GLY A 222 -23.30 -5.95 12.15
CA GLY A 222 -24.71 -5.83 12.55
C GLY A 222 -25.34 -4.47 12.23
N GLY A 223 -24.80 -3.77 11.24
CA GLY A 223 -25.30 -2.47 10.77
C GLY A 223 -24.72 -1.27 11.53
N ILE A 224 -25.04 -0.07 11.02
CA ILE A 224 -24.67 1.19 11.67
C ILE A 224 -25.54 1.36 12.90
N LYS A 225 -24.98 1.15 14.08
CA LYS A 225 -25.65 1.55 15.33
C LYS A 225 -25.21 2.97 15.63
N ALA A 226 -26.15 3.91 15.59
CA ALA A 226 -25.95 5.23 16.18
C ALA A 226 -25.58 5.04 17.66
N VAL A 227 -24.43 5.53 18.07
CA VAL A 227 -23.91 5.48 19.44
C VAL A 227 -24.29 6.78 20.14
#